data_3415bc7b5981e32b53d35c849b49b88c
#
_entry.id   3415bc7b5981e32b53d35c849b49b88c
#
_cell.length_a   1.000
_cell.length_b   1.000
_cell.length_c   1.000
_cell.angle_alpha   90.00
_cell.angle_beta   90.00
_cell.angle_gamma   90.00
#
_symmetry.space_group_name_H-M   'P 1'
#
loop_
_entity.id
_entity.type
_entity.pdbx_description
1 polymer ?
#
loop_
_entity_poly.entity_id
_entity_poly.type
_entity_poly.pdbx_seq_one_letter_code
_entity_poly.pdbx_strand_id
1 'polypeptide(L)'
;RRGARVVNIARGAVWDQEAICDALESEQLEAVFTDVTVPEPLPASHRLWGTRGMIMTPHIGADDQERYNDVTLDILLENLRADRAGKRLPNRVDPEKGY
;
A
#
# COMPACT_ATOMS: atom_id res chain seq x y z
N ARG A 1 19.39 0.20 -10.33
CA ARG A 1 19.68 -0.30 -11.69
C ARG A 1 18.79 0.43 -12.68
N ARG A 2 19.39 0.95 -13.78
CA ARG A 2 18.63 1.60 -14.85
C ARG A 2 17.64 0.61 -15.49
N GLY A 3 16.42 1.07 -15.83
CA GLY A 3 15.38 0.23 -16.38
C GLY A 3 14.70 -0.70 -15.37
N ALA A 4 14.85 -0.45 -14.06
CA ALA A 4 14.16 -1.21 -13.05
C ALA A 4 12.64 -0.91 -13.07
N ARG A 5 11.85 -1.89 -12.64
CA ARG A 5 10.42 -1.76 -12.40
C ARG A 5 10.16 -1.81 -10.90
N VAL A 6 9.25 -0.99 -10.42
CA VAL A 6 8.95 -0.87 -8.99
C VAL A 6 7.45 -1.08 -8.77
N VAL A 7 7.11 -1.75 -7.67
CA VAL A 7 5.72 -1.97 -7.25
C VAL A 7 5.57 -1.50 -5.81
N ASN A 8 4.59 -0.64 -5.54
CA ASN A 8 4.20 -0.24 -4.18
C ASN A 8 2.72 -0.55 -3.94
N ILE A 9 2.46 -1.56 -3.15
CA ILE A 9 1.14 -1.96 -2.66
C ILE A 9 1.07 -1.89 -1.13
N ALA A 10 2.02 -1.18 -0.51
CA ALA A 10 2.10 -1.05 0.95
C ALA A 10 1.43 0.23 1.43
N ARG A 11 2.15 1.35 1.38
CA ARG A 11 1.63 2.69 1.72
C ARG A 11 2.33 3.74 0.86
N GLY A 12 1.64 4.83 0.53
CA GLY A 12 2.21 5.94 -0.23
C GLY A 12 3.43 6.58 0.42
N ALA A 13 3.45 6.66 1.76
CA ALA A 13 4.51 7.27 2.54
C ALA A 13 5.84 6.49 2.59
N VAL A 14 5.91 5.27 2.03
CA VAL A 14 7.16 4.48 2.04
C VAL A 14 8.16 4.92 0.99
N TRP A 15 7.77 5.84 0.12
CA TRP A 15 8.62 6.41 -0.93
C TRP A 15 8.37 7.90 -1.15
N ASP A 16 9.25 8.56 -1.85
CA ASP A 16 9.09 9.92 -2.34
C ASP A 16 8.43 9.90 -3.74
N GLN A 17 7.18 10.35 -3.83
CA GLN A 17 6.40 10.33 -5.08
C GLN A 17 7.00 11.23 -6.17
N GLU A 18 7.57 12.37 -5.78
CA GLU A 18 8.21 13.28 -6.73
C GLU A 18 9.51 12.66 -7.29
N ALA A 19 10.33 12.07 -6.42
CA ALA A 19 11.53 11.36 -6.85
C ALA A 19 11.22 10.18 -7.79
N ILE A 20 10.07 9.50 -7.58
CA ILE A 20 9.58 8.45 -8.48
C ILE A 20 9.22 9.02 -9.86
N CYS A 21 8.54 10.17 -9.91
CA CYS A 21 8.24 10.83 -11.18
C CYS A 21 9.54 11.19 -11.93
N ASP A 22 10.50 11.79 -11.24
CA ASP A 22 11.79 12.17 -11.81
C ASP A 22 12.57 10.95 -12.35
N ALA A 23 12.52 9.85 -11.61
CA ALA A 23 13.18 8.61 -12.02
C ALA A 23 12.54 7.96 -13.25
N LEU A 24 11.24 8.10 -13.44
CA LEU A 24 10.53 7.65 -14.64
C LEU A 24 10.82 8.57 -15.82
N GLU A 25 10.76 9.89 -15.63
CA GLU A 25 11.03 10.89 -16.68
C GLU A 25 12.48 10.84 -17.20
N SER A 26 13.45 10.54 -16.31
CA SER A 26 14.85 10.34 -16.68
C SER A 26 15.18 8.94 -17.19
N GLU A 27 14.17 8.07 -17.35
CA GLU A 27 14.33 6.67 -17.75
C GLU A 27 15.27 5.85 -16.83
N GLN A 28 15.47 6.30 -15.59
CA GLN A 28 16.13 5.51 -14.57
C GLN A 28 15.26 4.32 -14.15
N LEU A 29 13.95 4.54 -14.03
CA LEU A 29 12.95 3.50 -13.93
C LEU A 29 12.23 3.32 -15.26
N GLU A 30 11.89 2.08 -15.60
CA GLU A 30 11.11 1.75 -16.79
C GLU A 30 9.62 1.89 -16.56
N ALA A 31 9.16 1.39 -15.42
CA ALA A 31 7.75 1.43 -15.02
C ALA A 31 7.60 1.37 -13.50
N VAL A 32 6.51 1.97 -13.03
CA VAL A 32 6.10 1.91 -11.62
C VAL A 32 4.63 1.55 -11.55
N PHE A 33 4.31 0.55 -10.74
CA PHE A 33 2.94 0.24 -10.35
C PHE A 33 2.72 0.70 -8.90
N THR A 34 1.64 1.42 -8.64
CA THR A 34 1.23 1.75 -7.27
C THR A 34 -0.27 1.62 -7.07
N ASP A 35 -0.63 1.10 -5.91
CA ASP A 35 -2.02 1.04 -5.43
C ASP A 35 -2.28 2.06 -4.31
N VAL A 36 -1.24 2.81 -3.93
CA VAL A 36 -1.25 3.72 -2.78
C VAL A 36 -0.55 5.03 -3.10
N THR A 37 -1.06 6.14 -2.54
CA THR A 37 -0.50 7.49 -2.76
C THR A 37 -0.48 8.33 -1.47
N VAL A 38 0.12 9.51 -1.52
CA VAL A 38 0.05 10.52 -0.45
C VAL A 38 -0.15 11.90 -1.10
N PRO A 39 -1.28 12.58 -0.78
CA PRO A 39 -2.44 12.11 -0.01
C PRO A 39 -3.28 11.08 -0.77
N GLU A 40 -4.19 10.42 -0.07
CA GLU A 40 -5.28 9.64 -0.64
C GLU A 40 -6.62 10.29 -0.30
N PRO A 41 -7.48 10.57 -1.32
CA PRO A 41 -7.24 10.40 -2.75
C PRO A 41 -6.20 11.38 -3.30
N LEU A 42 -5.48 10.94 -4.36
CA LEU A 42 -4.47 11.77 -5.02
C LEU A 42 -5.16 12.96 -5.74
N PRO A 43 -4.72 14.21 -5.51
CA PRO A 43 -5.27 15.38 -6.19
C PRO A 43 -5.22 15.23 -7.72
N ALA A 44 -6.29 15.66 -8.41
CA ALA A 44 -6.38 15.56 -9.87
C ALA A 44 -5.26 16.31 -10.63
N SER A 45 -4.66 17.31 -9.98
CA SER A 45 -3.55 18.10 -10.54
C SER A 45 -2.18 17.46 -10.31
N HIS A 46 -2.09 16.34 -9.60
CA HIS A 46 -0.80 15.74 -9.27
C HIS A 46 -0.13 15.14 -10.51
N ARG A 47 1.20 15.38 -10.66
CA ARG A 47 1.97 14.96 -11.84
C ARG A 47 2.00 13.44 -12.06
N LEU A 48 1.82 12.63 -11.01
CA LEU A 48 1.74 11.17 -11.13
C LEU A 48 0.72 10.71 -12.18
N TRP A 49 -0.41 11.43 -12.34
CA TRP A 49 -1.44 11.07 -13.34
C TRP A 49 -0.92 11.11 -14.78
N GLY A 50 0.01 12.02 -15.08
CA GLY A 50 0.57 12.21 -16.41
C GLY A 50 1.96 11.62 -16.61
N THR A 51 2.58 11.06 -15.59
CA THR A 51 3.95 10.55 -15.67
C THR A 51 3.98 9.24 -16.46
N ARG A 52 4.72 9.25 -17.56
CA ARG A 52 4.88 8.07 -18.44
C ARG A 52 5.50 6.91 -17.64
N GLY A 53 4.95 5.71 -17.81
CA GLY A 53 5.43 4.52 -17.11
C GLY A 53 4.81 4.32 -15.72
N MET A 54 3.96 5.25 -15.27
CA MET A 54 3.17 5.10 -14.05
C MET A 54 1.88 4.32 -14.34
N ILE A 55 1.59 3.33 -13.52
CA ILE A 55 0.33 2.57 -13.50
C ILE A 55 -0.24 2.65 -12.09
N MET A 56 -1.48 3.11 -11.95
CA MET A 56 -2.12 3.29 -10.64
C MET A 56 -3.44 2.55 -10.56
N THR A 57 -3.72 1.98 -9.39
CA THR A 57 -5.02 1.45 -8.98
C THR A 57 -5.49 2.13 -7.69
N PRO A 58 -6.80 2.19 -7.39
CA PRO A 58 -7.33 3.01 -6.32
C PRO A 58 -7.39 2.27 -4.97
N HIS A 59 -6.27 1.78 -4.48
CA HIS A 59 -6.10 1.10 -3.18
C HIS A 59 -7.01 -0.13 -3.02
N ILE A 60 -7.00 -0.98 -4.04
CA ILE A 60 -7.82 -2.21 -4.13
C ILE A 60 -6.99 -3.49 -4.27
N GLY A 61 -5.66 -3.37 -4.14
CA GLY A 61 -4.74 -4.49 -4.41
C GLY A 61 -4.87 -5.68 -3.46
N ALA A 62 -5.52 -5.50 -2.31
CA ALA A 62 -5.81 -6.57 -1.35
C ALA A 62 -7.32 -6.88 -1.25
N ASP A 63 -8.13 -6.36 -2.16
CA ASP A 63 -9.58 -6.56 -2.14
C ASP A 63 -9.94 -7.95 -2.67
N ASP A 64 -10.22 -8.87 -1.74
CA ASP A 64 -10.74 -10.21 -2.02
C ASP A 64 -12.23 -10.24 -1.66
N GLN A 65 -13.08 -9.95 -2.62
CA GLN A 65 -14.54 -9.83 -2.43
C GLN A 65 -15.17 -11.13 -1.92
N GLU A 66 -14.59 -12.29 -2.19
CA GLU A 66 -15.13 -13.58 -1.78
C GLU A 66 -14.75 -13.93 -0.34
N ARG A 67 -13.53 -13.60 0.09
CA ARG A 67 -12.95 -14.08 1.35
C ARG A 67 -12.70 -12.98 2.39
N TYR A 68 -12.83 -11.71 2.02
CA TYR A 68 -12.49 -10.60 2.90
C TYR A 68 -13.17 -10.68 4.27
N ASN A 69 -14.49 -10.92 4.28
CA ASN A 69 -15.27 -11.03 5.52
C ASN A 69 -14.87 -12.23 6.37
N ASP A 70 -14.66 -13.39 5.74
CA ASP A 70 -14.29 -14.62 6.46
C ASP A 70 -12.92 -14.47 7.10
N VAL A 71 -11.93 -13.98 6.36
CA VAL A 71 -10.57 -13.72 6.89
C VAL A 71 -10.60 -12.68 8.01
N THR A 72 -11.40 -11.62 7.87
CA THR A 72 -11.54 -10.58 8.91
C THR A 72 -12.15 -11.16 10.18
N LEU A 73 -13.19 -11.99 10.07
CA LEU A 73 -13.82 -12.66 11.19
C LEU A 73 -12.87 -13.65 11.87
N ASP A 74 -12.10 -14.42 11.12
CA ASP A 74 -11.12 -15.35 11.67
C ASP A 74 -10.06 -14.62 12.50
N ILE A 75 -9.52 -13.51 11.98
CA ILE A 75 -8.58 -12.65 12.70
C ILE A 75 -9.21 -12.10 14.00
N LEU A 76 -10.45 -11.61 13.94
CA LEU A 76 -11.16 -11.11 15.11
C LEU A 76 -11.33 -12.21 16.16
N LEU A 77 -11.79 -13.39 15.75
CA LEU A 77 -12.01 -14.52 16.65
C LEU A 77 -10.72 -15.01 17.29
N GLU A 78 -9.62 -15.03 16.55
CA GLU A 78 -8.30 -15.38 17.07
C GLU A 78 -7.85 -14.40 18.16
N ASN A 79 -7.99 -13.09 17.92
CA ASN A 79 -7.67 -12.06 18.90
C ASN A 79 -8.56 -12.16 20.16
N LEU A 80 -9.87 -12.38 20.01
CA LEU A 80 -10.77 -12.55 21.14
C LEU A 80 -10.44 -13.79 21.98
N ARG A 81 -10.04 -14.90 21.36
CA ARG A 81 -9.59 -16.11 22.07
C ARG A 81 -8.28 -15.84 22.84
N ALA A 82 -7.35 -15.12 22.23
CA ALA A 82 -6.09 -14.75 22.88
C ALA A 82 -6.34 -13.83 24.09
N ASP A 83 -7.18 -12.80 23.93
CA ASP A 83 -7.55 -11.87 24.99
C ASP A 83 -8.19 -12.58 26.20
N ARG A 84 -9.20 -13.42 25.95
CA ARG A 84 -9.85 -14.23 26.99
C ARG A 84 -8.88 -15.17 27.72
N ALA A 85 -7.83 -15.62 27.05
CA ALA A 85 -6.80 -16.48 27.62
C ALA A 85 -5.68 -15.70 28.31
N GLY A 86 -5.75 -14.36 28.39
CA GLY A 86 -4.68 -13.50 28.92
C GLY A 86 -3.39 -13.58 28.11
N LYS A 87 -3.46 -13.96 26.83
CA LYS A 87 -2.31 -14.06 25.94
C LYS A 87 -2.13 -12.77 25.13
N ARG A 88 -0.92 -12.58 24.59
CA ARG A 88 -0.66 -11.49 23.65
C ARG A 88 -1.55 -11.64 22.41
N LEU A 89 -2.14 -10.53 21.96
CA LEU A 89 -2.93 -10.49 20.73
C LEU A 89 -2.01 -10.74 19.51
N PRO A 90 -2.33 -11.70 18.63
CA PRO A 90 -1.51 -12.01 17.46
C PRO A 90 -1.33 -10.83 16.50
N ASN A 91 -2.40 -10.04 16.31
CA ASN A 91 -2.47 -8.95 15.34
C ASN A 91 -2.44 -7.57 16.01
N ARG A 92 -1.73 -7.44 17.15
CA ARG A 92 -1.63 -6.16 17.85
C ARG A 92 -0.82 -5.16 17.04
N VAL A 93 -1.45 -4.04 16.70
CA VAL A 93 -0.80 -2.88 16.09
C VAL A 93 -0.14 -2.04 17.18
N ASP A 94 1.07 -1.56 16.91
CA ASP A 94 1.75 -0.58 17.73
C ASP A 94 1.34 0.83 17.26
N PRO A 95 0.60 1.62 18.09
CA PRO A 95 0.09 2.92 17.66
C PRO A 95 1.19 3.94 17.35
N GLU A 96 2.38 3.79 17.93
CA GLU A 96 3.50 4.71 17.70
C GLU A 96 4.18 4.42 16.35
N LYS A 97 4.18 3.15 15.93
CA LYS A 97 4.78 2.73 14.65
C LYS A 97 3.76 2.71 13.50
N GLY A 98 2.47 2.57 13.80
CA GLY A 98 1.41 2.48 12.82
C GLY A 98 1.25 1.09 12.16
N TYR A 99 1.95 0.06 12.65
CA TYR A 99 1.86 -1.32 12.18
C TYR A 99 2.21 -2.32 13.27
#